data_b56fd5c7f387a97d18b32bb6d4368df7
#
_entry.id   b56fd5c7f387a97d18b32bb6d4368df7
#
_cell.length_a   1.000
_cell.length_b   1.000
_cell.length_c   1.000
_cell.angle_alpha   90.00
_cell.angle_beta   90.00
_cell.angle_gamma   90.00
#
_symmetry.space_group_name_H-M   'P 1'
#
loop_
_entity.id
_entity.type
_entity.pdbx_description
1 polymer ?
#
loop_
_entity_poly.entity_id
_entity_poly.type
_entity_poly.pdbx_seq_one_letter_code
_entity_poly.pdbx_strand_id
1 'polypeptide(L)'
;LVIMVNSFSASASEILAAAIQDYKRGIILGSKQTYGKGTVQNIIDLNTFVRNSEVGDLGALKTTTQKFYRINGGSTQLEGVSSDIVMPDRYAYLKMGERDMENAMPWDKIDAAPYTVWNQNNFDGIIEKSKKRIAAKEDLKLIDENAKWIDERNKENVYSLNIDKFTAEKKRIEEISKKYKSISKYSNNLKFESLPYEVEAMKVDLSLKEKRQRWHESLTKDIYVEEAINVLDDLQSKETANKTVNVKKDKLVKF
;
A
#
# COMPACT_ATOMS: atom_id res chain seq x y z
N LEU A 1 -2.63 -6.86 14.04
CA LEU A 1 -1.72 -6.09 13.20
C LEU A 1 -2.33 -5.89 11.83
N VAL A 2 -2.23 -4.65 11.29
CA VAL A 2 -2.63 -4.29 9.92
C VAL A 2 -1.41 -3.67 9.25
N ILE A 3 -1.11 -4.10 8.03
CA ILE A 3 -0.06 -3.52 7.17
C ILE A 3 -0.75 -2.85 6.00
N MET A 4 -0.52 -1.55 5.83
CA MET A 4 -1.03 -0.78 4.71
C MET A 4 -0.02 -0.77 3.58
N VAL A 5 -0.48 -1.10 2.37
CA VAL A 5 0.34 -1.15 1.16
C VAL A 5 -0.34 -0.43 -0.01
N ASN A 6 0.44 -0.01 -0.98
CA ASN A 6 -0.07 0.53 -2.23
C ASN A 6 0.77 0.06 -3.43
N SER A 7 0.41 0.50 -4.63
CA SER A 7 1.10 0.14 -5.88
C SER A 7 2.57 0.57 -5.93
N PHE A 8 2.99 1.48 -5.06
CA PHE A 8 4.38 1.93 -4.94
C PHE A 8 5.18 1.19 -3.86
N SER A 9 4.52 0.39 -3.02
CA SER A 9 5.20 -0.44 -2.04
C SER A 9 6.02 -1.49 -2.78
N ALA A 10 7.35 -1.44 -2.63
CA ALA A 10 8.27 -2.23 -3.42
C ALA A 10 9.38 -2.86 -2.57
N SER A 11 9.97 -3.97 -3.06
CA SER A 11 11.20 -4.56 -2.50
C SER A 11 11.08 -4.91 -1.01
N ALA A 12 11.82 -4.28 -0.11
CA ALA A 12 11.79 -4.56 1.33
C ALA A 12 10.38 -4.41 1.95
N SER A 13 9.57 -3.47 1.45
CA SER A 13 8.17 -3.32 1.88
C SER A 13 7.34 -4.56 1.50
N GLU A 14 7.64 -5.16 0.36
CA GLU A 14 6.98 -6.39 -0.11
C GLU A 14 7.44 -7.61 0.71
N ILE A 15 8.71 -7.67 1.08
CA ILE A 15 9.22 -8.71 1.99
C ILE A 15 8.46 -8.67 3.33
N LEU A 16 8.32 -7.49 3.92
CA LEU A 16 7.59 -7.31 5.18
C LEU A 16 6.12 -7.73 5.05
N ALA A 17 5.43 -7.20 4.03
CA ALA A 17 4.01 -7.49 3.81
C ALA A 17 3.79 -8.99 3.55
N ALA A 18 4.62 -9.61 2.69
CA ALA A 18 4.56 -11.04 2.41
C ALA A 18 4.79 -11.89 3.66
N ALA A 19 5.79 -11.56 4.48
CA ALA A 19 6.06 -12.29 5.72
C ALA A 19 4.86 -12.22 6.68
N ILE A 20 4.29 -11.03 6.90
CA ILE A 20 3.12 -10.88 7.78
C ILE A 20 1.91 -11.66 7.26
N GLN A 21 1.70 -11.68 5.94
CA GLN A 21 0.61 -12.42 5.30
C GLN A 21 0.83 -13.94 5.39
N ASP A 22 1.99 -14.45 5.00
CA ASP A 22 2.30 -15.88 4.95
C ASP A 22 2.30 -16.51 6.34
N TYR A 23 2.82 -15.81 7.35
CA TYR A 23 2.78 -16.26 8.74
C TYR A 23 1.40 -16.04 9.40
N LYS A 24 0.40 -15.49 8.69
CA LYS A 24 -0.92 -15.13 9.24
C LYS A 24 -0.81 -14.27 10.51
N ARG A 25 0.17 -13.37 10.54
CA ARG A 25 0.44 -12.50 11.70
C ARG A 25 -0.43 -11.24 11.71
N GLY A 26 -0.95 -10.85 10.54
CA GLY A 26 -1.78 -9.66 10.36
C GLY A 26 -2.50 -9.67 9.03
N ILE A 27 -3.21 -8.59 8.76
CA ILE A 27 -4.00 -8.36 7.55
C ILE A 27 -3.29 -7.32 6.68
N ILE A 28 -3.20 -7.58 5.39
CA ILE A 28 -2.68 -6.63 4.40
C ILE A 28 -3.85 -5.87 3.80
N LEU A 29 -3.81 -4.55 3.90
CA LEU A 29 -4.86 -3.63 3.43
C LEU A 29 -4.29 -2.59 2.48
N GLY A 30 -4.98 -2.32 1.38
CA GLY A 30 -4.59 -1.24 0.47
C GLY A 30 -4.90 -1.49 -0.99
N SER A 31 -4.02 -1.08 -1.90
CA SER A 31 -4.17 -1.32 -3.34
C SER A 31 -4.27 -2.80 -3.65
N LYS A 32 -4.82 -3.15 -4.80
CA LYS A 32 -5.01 -4.55 -5.22
C LYS A 32 -3.74 -5.39 -5.02
N GLN A 33 -2.58 -4.82 -5.33
CA GLN A 33 -1.27 -5.45 -5.18
C GLN A 33 -0.16 -4.40 -5.12
N THR A 34 0.99 -4.79 -4.60
CA THR A 34 2.19 -3.96 -4.53
C THR A 34 2.93 -3.91 -5.89
N TYR A 35 4.08 -3.26 -5.94
CA TYR A 35 4.85 -2.99 -7.15
C TYR A 35 5.29 -4.25 -7.90
N GLY A 36 5.74 -5.30 -7.18
CA GLY A 36 6.19 -6.57 -7.74
C GLY A 36 7.68 -6.67 -8.00
N LYS A 37 8.53 -6.03 -7.17
CA LYS A 37 9.98 -6.12 -7.29
C LYS A 37 10.54 -7.20 -6.37
N GLY A 38 10.91 -8.34 -6.97
CA GLY A 38 11.49 -9.50 -6.29
C GLY A 38 13.01 -9.62 -6.43
N THR A 39 13.71 -8.52 -6.82
CA THR A 39 15.13 -8.56 -7.13
C THR A 39 15.93 -7.52 -6.34
N VAL A 40 17.20 -7.83 -6.08
CA VAL A 40 18.19 -6.91 -5.51
C VAL A 40 19.15 -6.45 -6.60
N GLN A 41 19.36 -5.15 -6.68
CA GLN A 41 20.25 -4.54 -7.68
C GLN A 41 21.40 -3.83 -6.98
N ASN A 42 22.59 -4.01 -7.53
CA ASN A 42 23.80 -3.30 -7.12
C ASN A 42 24.22 -2.29 -8.19
N ILE A 43 24.79 -1.19 -7.74
CA ILE A 43 25.42 -0.20 -8.61
C ILE A 43 26.93 -0.41 -8.47
N ILE A 44 27.57 -0.72 -9.59
CA ILE A 44 29.02 -0.97 -9.67
C ILE A 44 29.62 0.21 -10.41
N ASP A 45 30.44 1.00 -9.72
CA ASP A 45 31.21 2.09 -10.34
C ASP A 45 32.32 1.49 -11.21
N LEU A 46 32.23 1.71 -12.52
CA LEU A 46 33.19 1.16 -13.50
C LEU A 46 34.56 1.80 -13.36
N ASN A 47 34.67 3.01 -12.82
CA ASN A 47 35.95 3.67 -12.58
C ASN A 47 36.83 2.93 -11.56
N THR A 48 36.22 2.10 -10.69
CA THR A 48 36.97 1.29 -9.70
C THR A 48 37.82 0.20 -10.34
N PHE A 49 37.52 -0.22 -11.58
CA PHE A 49 38.24 -1.28 -12.30
C PHE A 49 39.39 -0.75 -13.20
N VAL A 50 39.43 0.55 -13.45
CA VAL A 50 40.39 1.17 -14.36
C VAL A 50 41.16 2.25 -13.63
N ARG A 51 42.48 2.05 -13.45
CA ARG A 51 43.32 3.00 -12.70
C ARG A 51 43.61 4.31 -13.44
N ASN A 52 43.59 4.30 -14.77
CA ASN A 52 43.73 5.49 -15.62
C ASN A 52 42.88 5.30 -16.86
N SER A 53 41.76 5.98 -16.93
CA SER A 53 40.93 5.99 -18.14
C SER A 53 41.28 7.23 -18.98
N GLU A 54 41.84 7.02 -20.16
CA GLU A 54 42.01 8.09 -21.17
C GLU A 54 40.64 8.57 -21.70
N VAL A 55 39.57 7.80 -21.45
CA VAL A 55 38.20 8.07 -21.90
C VAL A 55 37.43 8.93 -20.90
N GLY A 56 37.99 9.23 -19.70
CA GLY A 56 37.32 9.98 -18.64
C GLY A 56 36.44 9.10 -17.76
N ASP A 57 35.31 9.64 -17.30
CA ASP A 57 34.36 8.92 -16.44
C ASP A 57 33.64 7.80 -17.21
N LEU A 58 33.78 6.57 -16.73
CA LEU A 58 33.18 5.37 -17.31
C LEU A 58 31.73 5.12 -16.80
N GLY A 59 31.26 5.91 -15.81
CA GLY A 59 29.95 5.76 -15.22
C GLY A 59 29.82 4.53 -14.35
N ALA A 60 28.55 4.07 -14.17
CA ALA A 60 28.23 2.96 -13.30
C ALA A 60 27.28 1.96 -13.97
N LEU A 61 27.48 0.66 -13.66
CA LEU A 61 26.62 -0.43 -14.10
C LEU A 61 25.63 -0.79 -12.99
N LYS A 62 24.33 -0.69 -13.27
CA LYS A 62 23.27 -1.22 -12.41
C LYS A 62 22.94 -2.64 -12.84
N THR A 63 23.21 -3.62 -11.98
CA THR A 63 23.00 -5.03 -12.27
C THR A 63 22.18 -5.73 -11.20
N THR A 64 21.34 -6.67 -11.61
CA THR A 64 20.62 -7.55 -10.69
C THR A 64 21.55 -8.67 -10.24
N THR A 65 21.70 -8.83 -8.92
CA THR A 65 22.63 -9.79 -8.31
C THR A 65 21.92 -10.88 -7.51
N GLN A 66 20.71 -10.63 -7.01
CA GLN A 66 19.98 -11.56 -6.17
C GLN A 66 18.48 -11.49 -6.45
N LYS A 67 17.76 -12.59 -6.19
CA LYS A 67 16.31 -12.66 -6.05
C LYS A 67 15.97 -13.01 -4.61
N PHE A 68 14.80 -12.58 -4.15
CA PHE A 68 14.27 -13.00 -2.87
C PHE A 68 12.90 -13.65 -3.06
N TYR A 69 12.55 -14.55 -2.15
CA TYR A 69 11.35 -15.34 -2.22
C TYR A 69 10.58 -15.24 -0.91
N ARG A 70 9.28 -15.43 -0.99
CA ARG A 70 8.42 -15.59 0.17
C ARG A 70 8.73 -16.91 0.87
N ILE A 71 8.36 -17.02 2.15
CA ILE A 71 8.58 -18.26 2.91
C ILE A 71 7.87 -19.47 2.29
N ASN A 72 6.78 -19.25 1.56
CA ASN A 72 6.05 -20.27 0.82
C ASN A 72 6.69 -20.65 -0.53
N GLY A 73 7.86 -20.10 -0.85
CA GLY A 73 8.63 -20.36 -2.06
C GLY A 73 8.28 -19.50 -3.26
N GLY A 74 7.17 -18.76 -3.25
CA GLY A 74 6.79 -17.87 -4.36
C GLY A 74 7.63 -16.60 -4.39
N SER A 75 7.82 -16.02 -5.59
CA SER A 75 8.48 -14.72 -5.74
C SER A 75 7.48 -13.58 -5.64
N THR A 76 7.92 -12.41 -5.15
CA THR A 76 7.17 -11.16 -5.32
C THR A 76 7.40 -10.51 -6.69
N GLN A 77 8.34 -11.05 -7.50
CA GLN A 77 8.64 -10.54 -8.84
C GLN A 77 7.39 -10.56 -9.72
N LEU A 78 7.06 -9.46 -10.36
CA LEU A 78 5.87 -9.18 -11.17
C LEU A 78 4.54 -9.18 -10.38
N GLU A 79 4.30 -10.16 -9.49
CA GLU A 79 3.03 -10.33 -8.78
C GLU A 79 2.87 -9.39 -7.59
N GLY A 80 3.98 -9.08 -6.92
CA GLY A 80 3.93 -8.33 -5.67
C GLY A 80 3.27 -9.11 -4.54
N VAL A 81 2.68 -8.38 -3.60
CA VAL A 81 1.84 -8.89 -2.53
C VAL A 81 0.42 -8.40 -2.77
N SER A 82 -0.51 -9.31 -2.93
CA SER A 82 -1.94 -8.99 -3.04
C SER A 82 -2.52 -8.67 -1.66
N SER A 83 -3.29 -7.58 -1.56
CA SER A 83 -3.94 -7.21 -0.31
C SER A 83 -5.07 -8.17 0.05
N ASP A 84 -5.20 -8.51 1.34
CA ASP A 84 -6.33 -9.28 1.87
C ASP A 84 -7.61 -8.44 1.83
N ILE A 85 -7.47 -7.13 2.06
CA ILE A 85 -8.52 -6.13 1.95
C ILE A 85 -8.12 -5.13 0.87
N VAL A 86 -8.75 -5.25 -0.29
CA VAL A 86 -8.50 -4.34 -1.41
C VAL A 86 -9.35 -3.08 -1.26
N MET A 87 -8.69 -1.93 -1.30
CA MET A 87 -9.33 -0.63 -1.34
C MET A 87 -9.16 0.03 -2.71
N PRO A 88 -10.16 0.80 -3.18
CA PRO A 88 -10.01 1.62 -4.36
C PRO A 88 -8.78 2.54 -4.26
N ASP A 89 -8.00 2.60 -5.33
CA ASP A 89 -6.77 3.38 -5.42
C ASP A 89 -6.79 4.20 -6.73
N ARG A 90 -6.45 5.47 -6.62
CA ARG A 90 -6.42 6.39 -7.79
C ARG A 90 -5.44 5.95 -8.89
N TYR A 91 -4.50 5.07 -8.58
CA TYR A 91 -3.51 4.54 -9.51
C TYR A 91 -3.83 3.12 -10.00
N ALA A 92 -4.97 2.55 -9.58
CA ALA A 92 -5.31 1.14 -9.78
C ALA A 92 -5.30 0.68 -11.25
N TYR A 93 -5.53 1.59 -12.18
CA TYR A 93 -5.61 1.30 -13.62
C TYR A 93 -4.37 1.74 -14.40
N LEU A 94 -3.40 2.36 -13.72
CA LEU A 94 -2.15 2.78 -14.35
C LEU A 94 -1.14 1.63 -14.39
N LYS A 95 -0.40 1.56 -15.47
CA LYS A 95 0.72 0.62 -15.63
C LYS A 95 1.93 1.15 -14.87
N MET A 96 2.16 0.68 -13.65
CA MET A 96 3.16 1.25 -12.74
C MET A 96 4.02 0.20 -12.03
N GLY A 97 3.76 -1.10 -12.24
CA GLY A 97 4.48 -2.18 -11.56
C GLY A 97 5.68 -2.69 -12.35
N GLU A 98 6.49 -3.52 -11.70
CA GLU A 98 7.56 -4.28 -12.37
C GLU A 98 7.03 -5.10 -13.55
N ARG A 99 5.79 -5.58 -13.43
CA ARG A 99 5.06 -6.34 -14.46
C ARG A 99 4.81 -5.58 -15.74
N ASP A 100 4.88 -4.26 -15.69
CA ASP A 100 4.61 -3.36 -16.82
C ASP A 100 5.91 -2.94 -17.54
N MET A 101 7.08 -3.36 -17.02
CA MET A 101 8.37 -3.10 -17.63
C MET A 101 8.63 -4.07 -18.79
N GLU A 102 9.13 -3.56 -19.91
CA GLU A 102 9.38 -4.34 -21.13
C GLU A 102 10.32 -5.53 -20.91
N ASN A 103 11.36 -5.34 -20.09
CA ASN A 103 12.41 -6.35 -19.86
C ASN A 103 12.47 -6.79 -18.39
N ALA A 104 11.31 -6.87 -17.72
CA ALA A 104 11.25 -7.38 -16.37
C ALA A 104 11.68 -8.86 -16.30
N MET A 105 12.41 -9.22 -15.26
CA MET A 105 12.75 -10.62 -15.01
C MET A 105 11.45 -11.43 -14.77
N PRO A 106 11.36 -12.67 -15.30
CA PRO A 106 10.17 -13.48 -15.12
C PRO A 106 9.96 -13.90 -13.67
N TRP A 107 8.71 -14.11 -13.32
CA TRP A 107 8.32 -14.74 -12.06
C TRP A 107 8.81 -16.19 -12.01
N ASP A 108 9.23 -16.64 -10.84
CA ASP A 108 9.58 -18.01 -10.56
C ASP A 108 9.30 -18.36 -9.09
N LYS A 109 9.54 -19.61 -8.73
CA LYS A 109 9.39 -20.11 -7.36
C LYS A 109 10.50 -21.09 -7.02
N ILE A 110 10.77 -21.25 -5.74
CA ILE A 110 11.61 -22.28 -5.14
C ILE A 110 10.78 -23.15 -4.19
N ASP A 111 11.36 -24.17 -3.64
CA ASP A 111 10.71 -24.96 -2.60
C ASP A 111 10.43 -24.11 -1.37
N ALA A 112 9.24 -24.27 -0.79
CA ALA A 112 8.87 -23.57 0.43
C ALA A 112 9.82 -23.97 1.59
N ALA A 113 10.25 -23.00 2.37
CA ALA A 113 10.97 -23.30 3.60
C ALA A 113 10.01 -23.91 4.65
N PRO A 114 10.46 -24.78 5.55
CA PRO A 114 9.64 -25.23 6.67
C PRO A 114 9.27 -24.05 7.56
N TYR A 115 7.98 -23.80 7.76
CA TYR A 115 7.51 -22.73 8.65
C TYR A 115 6.19 -23.10 9.33
N THR A 116 5.93 -22.43 10.45
CA THR A 116 4.69 -22.57 11.19
C THR A 116 3.97 -21.23 11.22
N VAL A 117 2.70 -21.21 10.85
CA VAL A 117 1.89 -19.99 10.94
C VAL A 117 1.74 -19.54 12.40
N TRP A 118 1.74 -18.22 12.60
CA TRP A 118 1.58 -17.59 13.91
C TRP A 118 0.19 -17.82 14.45
N ASN A 119 -0.35 -18.56 14.94
CA ASN A 119 -1.74 -18.88 15.28
C ASN A 119 -2.59 -19.25 14.04
N GLN A 120 -3.57 -20.06 14.25
CA GLN A 120 -4.58 -20.36 13.25
C GLN A 120 -5.64 -19.23 13.20
N ASN A 121 -5.18 -17.99 13.07
CA ASN A 121 -6.08 -16.85 12.97
C ASN A 121 -6.85 -16.94 11.65
N ASN A 122 -8.16 -17.10 11.76
CA ASN A 122 -9.05 -16.90 10.64
C ASN A 122 -9.51 -15.45 10.64
N PHE A 123 -9.10 -14.67 9.63
CA PHE A 123 -9.47 -13.28 9.44
C PHE A 123 -10.71 -13.09 8.55
N ASP A 124 -11.29 -14.14 7.98
CA ASP A 124 -12.32 -14.06 6.94
C ASP A 124 -13.51 -13.17 7.35
N GLY A 125 -14.02 -13.34 8.56
CA GLY A 125 -15.14 -12.53 9.05
C GLY A 125 -14.81 -11.03 9.15
N ILE A 126 -13.57 -10.68 9.50
CA ILE A 126 -13.09 -9.30 9.58
C ILE A 126 -12.92 -8.73 8.18
N ILE A 127 -12.33 -9.49 7.27
CA ILE A 127 -12.14 -9.13 5.87
C ILE A 127 -13.50 -8.85 5.21
N GLU A 128 -14.48 -9.74 5.39
CA GLU A 128 -15.83 -9.55 4.83
C GLU A 128 -16.58 -8.36 5.45
N LYS A 129 -16.38 -8.07 6.73
CA LYS A 129 -16.96 -6.89 7.37
C LYS A 129 -16.35 -5.61 6.79
N SER A 130 -15.04 -5.58 6.59
CA SER A 130 -14.33 -4.46 5.96
C SER A 130 -14.78 -4.27 4.51
N LYS A 131 -14.87 -5.33 3.70
CA LYS A 131 -15.38 -5.25 2.32
C LYS A 131 -16.77 -4.62 2.25
N LYS A 132 -17.67 -4.95 3.18
CA LYS A 132 -19.01 -4.34 3.24
C LYS A 132 -18.93 -2.84 3.54
N ARG A 133 -18.07 -2.40 4.47
CA ARG A 133 -17.86 -0.97 4.76
C ARG A 133 -17.33 -0.23 3.54
N ILE A 134 -16.31 -0.79 2.88
CA ILE A 134 -15.70 -0.24 1.66
C ILE A 134 -16.74 -0.09 0.56
N ALA A 135 -17.55 -1.11 0.31
CA ALA A 135 -18.59 -1.09 -0.72
C ALA A 135 -19.72 -0.07 -0.44
N ALA A 136 -19.98 0.23 0.83
CA ALA A 136 -20.98 1.20 1.23
C ALA A 136 -20.50 2.66 1.20
N LYS A 137 -19.18 2.90 1.14
CA LYS A 137 -18.60 4.23 1.30
C LYS A 137 -18.50 4.96 -0.04
N GLU A 138 -19.29 6.04 -0.20
CA GLU A 138 -19.37 6.81 -1.46
C GLU A 138 -18.02 7.44 -1.87
N ASP A 139 -17.21 7.91 -0.89
CA ASP A 139 -15.89 8.47 -1.18
C ASP A 139 -14.97 7.46 -1.87
N LEU A 140 -15.03 6.17 -1.47
CA LEU A 140 -14.24 5.11 -2.10
C LEU A 140 -14.73 4.78 -3.51
N LYS A 141 -16.04 4.81 -3.75
CA LYS A 141 -16.60 4.68 -5.10
C LYS A 141 -16.12 5.82 -5.99
N LEU A 142 -16.11 7.04 -5.46
CA LEU A 142 -15.66 8.21 -6.21
C LEU A 142 -14.16 8.15 -6.54
N ILE A 143 -13.34 7.58 -5.65
CA ILE A 143 -11.92 7.32 -5.93
C ILE A 143 -11.75 6.34 -7.09
N ASP A 144 -12.52 5.24 -7.13
CA ASP A 144 -12.48 4.26 -8.21
C ASP A 144 -12.94 4.86 -9.55
N GLU A 145 -14.04 5.63 -9.54
CA GLU A 145 -14.51 6.34 -10.72
C GLU A 145 -13.46 7.33 -11.26
N ASN A 146 -12.81 8.08 -10.35
CA ASN A 146 -11.72 8.97 -10.73
C ASN A 146 -10.54 8.21 -11.35
N ALA A 147 -10.16 7.08 -10.77
CA ALA A 147 -9.07 6.25 -11.29
C ALA A 147 -9.36 5.73 -12.71
N LYS A 148 -10.59 5.27 -12.97
CA LYS A 148 -11.04 4.87 -14.31
C LYS A 148 -11.00 6.03 -15.30
N TRP A 149 -11.51 7.18 -14.90
CA TRP A 149 -11.50 8.38 -15.75
C TRP A 149 -10.07 8.84 -16.09
N ILE A 150 -9.12 8.77 -15.13
CA ILE A 150 -7.70 9.07 -15.38
C ILE A 150 -7.12 8.09 -16.40
N ASP A 151 -7.39 6.78 -16.27
CA ASP A 151 -6.91 5.75 -17.19
C ASP A 151 -7.47 5.95 -18.61
N GLU A 152 -8.76 6.23 -18.75
CA GLU A 152 -9.38 6.55 -20.04
C GLU A 152 -8.71 7.76 -20.69
N ARG A 153 -8.50 8.83 -19.92
CA ARG A 153 -7.82 10.02 -20.42
C ARG A 153 -6.38 9.78 -20.85
N ASN A 154 -5.65 8.95 -20.14
CA ASN A 154 -4.26 8.62 -20.49
C ASN A 154 -4.15 7.84 -21.81
N LYS A 155 -5.24 7.23 -22.27
CA LYS A 155 -5.34 6.57 -23.58
C LYS A 155 -5.65 7.55 -24.71
N GLU A 156 -6.18 8.73 -24.40
CA GLU A 156 -6.45 9.79 -25.36
C GLU A 156 -5.14 10.51 -25.71
N ASN A 157 -4.60 10.26 -26.91
CA ASN A 157 -3.34 10.84 -27.39
C ASN A 157 -3.53 11.72 -28.63
N VAL A 158 -4.78 12.03 -28.99
CA VAL A 158 -5.13 12.85 -30.14
C VAL A 158 -5.77 14.16 -29.69
N TYR A 159 -5.20 15.27 -30.11
CA TYR A 159 -5.68 16.61 -29.77
C TYR A 159 -6.07 17.37 -31.02
N SER A 160 -7.19 18.10 -30.97
CA SER A 160 -7.61 18.97 -32.08
C SER A 160 -6.72 20.21 -32.16
N LEU A 161 -6.22 20.52 -33.36
CA LEU A 161 -5.52 21.78 -33.65
C LEU A 161 -6.49 22.96 -33.88
N ASN A 162 -7.80 22.70 -33.97
CA ASN A 162 -8.81 23.74 -34.00
C ASN A 162 -9.03 24.27 -32.59
N ILE A 163 -8.85 25.60 -32.41
CA ILE A 163 -8.90 26.25 -31.10
C ILE A 163 -10.25 26.13 -30.41
N ASP A 164 -11.36 26.19 -31.16
CA ASP A 164 -12.69 26.10 -30.56
C ASP A 164 -12.96 24.70 -30.03
N LYS A 165 -12.59 23.67 -30.80
CA LYS A 165 -12.70 22.25 -30.37
C LYS A 165 -11.81 21.97 -29.17
N PHE A 166 -10.57 22.44 -29.18
CA PHE A 166 -9.64 22.28 -28.06
C PHE A 166 -10.17 22.96 -26.80
N THR A 167 -10.68 24.19 -26.92
CA THR A 167 -11.23 24.95 -25.79
C THR A 167 -12.50 24.29 -25.23
N ALA A 168 -13.36 23.76 -26.08
CA ALA A 168 -14.57 23.04 -25.66
C ALA A 168 -14.20 21.78 -24.90
N GLU A 169 -13.25 21.00 -25.40
CA GLU A 169 -12.77 19.79 -24.73
C GLU A 169 -12.11 20.11 -23.38
N LYS A 170 -11.28 21.14 -23.31
CA LYS A 170 -10.69 21.61 -22.05
C LYS A 170 -11.75 21.95 -21.01
N LYS A 171 -12.80 22.67 -21.38
CA LYS A 171 -13.93 22.99 -20.49
C LYS A 171 -14.64 21.74 -20.01
N ARG A 172 -14.90 20.78 -20.91
CA ARG A 172 -15.52 19.50 -20.57
C ARG A 172 -14.70 18.77 -19.50
N ILE A 173 -13.39 18.69 -19.67
CA ILE A 173 -12.46 18.07 -18.72
C ILE A 173 -12.50 18.79 -17.37
N GLU A 174 -12.48 20.12 -17.37
CA GLU A 174 -12.54 20.91 -16.14
C GLU A 174 -13.85 20.67 -15.36
N GLU A 175 -14.96 20.54 -16.07
CA GLU A 175 -16.27 20.26 -15.45
C GLU A 175 -16.31 18.86 -14.84
N ILE A 176 -15.85 17.84 -15.55
CA ILE A 176 -15.76 16.47 -15.00
C ILE A 176 -14.82 16.44 -13.78
N SER A 177 -13.67 17.11 -13.87
CA SER A 177 -12.71 17.14 -12.77
C SER A 177 -13.25 17.78 -11.49
N LYS A 178 -14.22 18.69 -11.60
CA LYS A 178 -14.88 19.31 -10.43
C LYS A 178 -15.59 18.28 -9.55
N LYS A 179 -16.15 17.22 -10.17
CA LYS A 179 -16.79 16.11 -9.44
C LYS A 179 -15.82 15.47 -8.45
N TYR A 180 -14.55 15.33 -8.84
CA TYR A 180 -13.53 14.63 -8.05
C TYR A 180 -12.81 15.52 -7.04
N LYS A 181 -13.06 16.84 -7.03
CA LYS A 181 -12.47 17.76 -6.04
C LYS A 181 -12.93 17.47 -4.61
N SER A 182 -14.07 16.81 -4.43
CA SER A 182 -14.57 16.41 -3.11
C SER A 182 -13.67 15.36 -2.45
N ILE A 183 -12.96 14.52 -3.22
CA ILE A 183 -12.01 13.52 -2.69
C ILE A 183 -10.93 14.20 -1.82
N SER A 184 -10.44 15.37 -2.24
CA SER A 184 -9.43 16.12 -1.47
C SER A 184 -9.98 16.83 -0.23
N LYS A 185 -11.30 16.86 -0.06
CA LYS A 185 -11.98 17.43 1.10
C LYS A 185 -12.40 16.39 2.12
N TYR A 186 -12.10 15.11 1.86
CA TYR A 186 -12.40 14.04 2.80
C TYR A 186 -11.79 14.35 4.17
N SER A 187 -12.57 14.09 5.21
CA SER A 187 -12.11 14.15 6.59
C SER A 187 -12.86 13.11 7.42
N ASN A 188 -12.12 12.34 8.19
CA ASN A 188 -12.68 11.41 9.18
C ASN A 188 -12.86 12.11 10.53
N ASN A 189 -13.53 11.43 11.47
CA ASN A 189 -13.78 11.94 12.83
C ASN A 189 -12.73 11.47 13.85
N LEU A 190 -11.62 10.88 13.39
CA LEU A 190 -10.58 10.36 14.26
C LEU A 190 -9.76 11.52 14.87
N LYS A 191 -9.32 11.31 16.10
CA LYS A 191 -8.39 12.21 16.78
C LYS A 191 -7.06 11.51 16.93
N PHE A 192 -6.00 12.21 16.55
CA PHE A 192 -4.63 11.71 16.63
C PHE A 192 -3.85 12.53 17.65
N GLU A 193 -3.16 11.84 18.53
CA GLU A 193 -2.34 12.44 19.56
C GLU A 193 -0.91 11.89 19.48
N SER A 194 0.05 12.74 19.83
CA SER A 194 1.44 12.32 19.92
C SER A 194 1.67 11.48 21.19
N LEU A 195 2.60 10.54 21.10
CA LEU A 195 2.97 9.73 22.26
C LEU A 195 3.64 10.59 23.36
N PRO A 196 3.56 10.21 24.63
CA PRO A 196 4.06 11.02 25.75
C PRO A 196 5.52 11.49 25.57
N TYR A 197 6.41 10.63 25.09
CA TYR A 197 7.82 10.99 24.84
C TYR A 197 7.97 12.02 23.70
N GLU A 198 7.10 11.99 22.71
CA GLU A 198 7.10 12.97 21.61
C GLU A 198 6.59 14.33 22.12
N VAL A 199 5.57 14.32 22.99
CA VAL A 199 5.05 15.54 23.63
C VAL A 199 6.16 16.26 24.40
N GLU A 200 6.99 15.52 25.14
CA GLU A 200 8.14 16.10 25.84
C GLU A 200 9.18 16.67 24.85
N ALA A 201 9.51 15.95 23.79
CA ALA A 201 10.44 16.44 22.76
C ALA A 201 9.92 17.70 22.06
N MET A 202 8.63 17.80 21.81
CA MET A 202 7.99 18.96 21.17
C MET A 202 8.00 20.23 22.04
N LYS A 203 8.24 20.13 23.35
CA LYS A 203 8.36 21.31 24.21
C LYS A 203 9.61 22.14 23.91
N VAL A 204 10.66 21.51 23.42
CA VAL A 204 11.96 22.14 23.11
C VAL A 204 12.22 22.25 21.60
N ASP A 205 11.52 21.46 20.77
CA ASP A 205 11.64 21.48 19.30
C ASP A 205 10.31 21.88 18.63
N LEU A 206 10.21 23.16 18.32
CA LEU A 206 9.03 23.73 17.64
C LEU A 206 8.86 23.15 16.21
N SER A 207 9.94 22.84 15.50
CA SER A 207 9.88 22.24 14.17
C SER A 207 9.26 20.85 14.23
N LEU A 208 9.63 20.05 15.23
CA LEU A 208 9.02 18.73 15.47
C LEU A 208 7.52 18.87 15.77
N LYS A 209 7.14 19.85 16.63
CA LYS A 209 5.73 20.13 16.94
C LYS A 209 4.90 20.42 15.68
N GLU A 210 5.39 21.32 14.81
CA GLU A 210 4.70 21.64 13.57
C GLU A 210 4.61 20.45 12.61
N LYS A 211 5.68 19.65 12.49
CA LYS A 211 5.68 18.43 11.67
C LYS A 211 4.62 17.42 12.17
N ARG A 212 4.55 17.22 13.49
CA ARG A 212 3.55 16.32 14.09
C ARG A 212 2.13 16.82 13.89
N GLN A 213 1.90 18.11 14.07
CA GLN A 213 0.58 18.69 13.81
C GLN A 213 0.14 18.49 12.37
N ARG A 214 0.98 18.83 11.38
CA ARG A 214 0.68 18.59 9.96
C ARG A 214 0.44 17.11 9.65
N TRP A 215 1.20 16.22 10.29
CA TRP A 215 1.00 14.78 10.14
C TRP A 215 -0.35 14.32 10.70
N HIS A 216 -0.72 14.73 11.91
CA HIS A 216 -2.04 14.43 12.49
C HIS A 216 -3.17 14.95 11.61
N GLU A 217 -3.07 16.17 11.10
CA GLU A 217 -4.04 16.72 10.16
C GLU A 217 -4.13 15.92 8.86
N SER A 218 -3.02 15.38 8.36
CA SER A 218 -3.04 14.52 7.18
C SER A 218 -3.72 13.18 7.44
N LEU A 219 -3.52 12.57 8.62
CA LEU A 219 -4.18 11.34 9.02
C LEU A 219 -5.71 11.49 9.13
N THR A 220 -6.20 12.67 9.55
CA THR A 220 -7.65 12.94 9.57
C THR A 220 -8.27 13.03 8.17
N LYS A 221 -7.45 13.19 7.13
CA LYS A 221 -7.87 13.26 5.72
C LYS A 221 -7.60 11.96 4.96
N ASP A 222 -7.16 10.92 5.65
CA ASP A 222 -6.77 9.65 5.03
C ASP A 222 -7.84 8.59 5.27
N ILE A 223 -8.56 8.25 4.20
CA ILE A 223 -9.63 7.25 4.21
C ILE A 223 -9.10 5.82 4.41
N TYR A 224 -7.83 5.57 4.02
CA TYR A 224 -7.19 4.26 4.20
C TYR A 224 -6.80 4.04 5.65
N VAL A 225 -6.32 5.08 6.33
CA VAL A 225 -6.03 5.06 7.77
C VAL A 225 -7.32 4.81 8.57
N GLU A 226 -8.42 5.44 8.20
CA GLU A 226 -9.71 5.20 8.86
C GLU A 226 -10.11 3.72 8.78
N GLU A 227 -10.04 3.12 7.59
CA GLU A 227 -10.40 1.71 7.45
C GLU A 227 -9.42 0.77 8.16
N ALA A 228 -8.12 1.10 8.15
CA ALA A 228 -7.12 0.34 8.90
C ALA A 228 -7.42 0.33 10.41
N ILE A 229 -7.87 1.45 10.97
CA ILE A 229 -8.28 1.55 12.38
C ILE A 229 -9.55 0.73 12.62
N ASN A 230 -10.55 0.81 11.74
CA ASN A 230 -11.75 0.00 11.84
C ASN A 230 -11.45 -1.50 11.84
N VAL A 231 -10.49 -1.95 11.02
CA VAL A 231 -10.02 -3.35 11.00
C VAL A 231 -9.31 -3.71 12.30
N LEU A 232 -8.50 -2.81 12.87
CA LEU A 232 -7.86 -3.03 14.17
C LEU A 232 -8.89 -3.15 15.29
N ASP A 233 -9.94 -2.35 15.30
CA ASP A 233 -11.04 -2.44 16.28
C ASP A 233 -11.80 -3.76 16.15
N ASP A 234 -12.03 -4.23 14.92
CA ASP A 234 -12.65 -5.53 14.67
C ASP A 234 -11.77 -6.69 15.18
N LEU A 235 -10.46 -6.59 15.02
CA LEU A 235 -9.49 -7.57 15.55
C LEU A 235 -9.52 -7.61 17.08
N GLN A 236 -9.50 -6.46 17.76
CA GLN A 236 -9.54 -6.36 19.21
C GLN A 236 -10.87 -6.88 19.78
N SER A 237 -11.98 -6.54 19.17
CA SER A 237 -13.32 -7.02 19.58
C SER A 237 -13.42 -8.54 19.50
N LYS A 238 -12.84 -9.15 18.46
CA LYS A 238 -12.78 -10.61 18.31
C LYS A 238 -11.94 -11.29 19.39
N GLU A 239 -10.76 -10.72 19.71
CA GLU A 239 -9.91 -11.24 20.77
C GLU A 239 -10.56 -11.16 22.14
N THR A 240 -11.25 -10.06 22.45
CA THR A 240 -11.99 -9.89 23.71
C THR A 240 -13.12 -10.89 23.83
N ALA A 241 -13.91 -11.12 22.76
CA ALA A 241 -14.97 -12.10 22.74
C ALA A 241 -14.43 -13.53 22.96
N ASN A 242 -13.30 -13.90 22.32
CA ASN A 242 -12.66 -15.20 22.50
C ASN A 242 -12.14 -15.40 23.95
N LYS A 243 -11.54 -14.39 24.55
CA LYS A 243 -11.09 -14.44 25.96
C LYS A 243 -12.27 -14.65 26.91
N THR A 244 -13.38 -13.96 26.68
CA THR A 244 -14.61 -14.09 27.51
C THR A 244 -15.24 -15.48 27.39
N VAL A 245 -15.22 -16.08 26.19
CA VAL A 245 -15.72 -17.45 25.96
C VAL A 245 -14.83 -18.48 26.68
N ASN A 246 -13.52 -18.33 26.62
CA ASN A 246 -12.59 -19.23 27.29
C ASN A 246 -12.71 -19.15 28.81
N VAL A 247 -12.82 -17.95 29.39
CA VAL A 247 -13.08 -17.79 30.84
C VAL A 247 -14.40 -18.43 31.28
N LYS A 248 -15.45 -18.41 30.43
CA LYS A 248 -16.70 -19.12 30.72
C LYS A 248 -16.55 -20.64 30.63
N LYS A 249 -15.77 -21.17 29.68
CA LYS A 249 -15.48 -22.61 29.57
C LYS A 249 -14.69 -23.12 30.77
N ASP A 250 -13.68 -22.39 31.21
CA ASP A 250 -12.89 -22.75 32.39
C ASP A 250 -13.69 -22.72 33.70
N LYS A 251 -14.76 -21.93 33.77
CA LYS A 251 -15.70 -21.94 34.91
C LYS A 251 -16.74 -23.07 34.86
N LEU A 252 -16.94 -23.70 33.71
CA LEU A 252 -17.88 -24.83 33.52
C LEU A 252 -17.26 -26.20 33.71
N VAL A 253 -15.94 -26.29 33.88
CA VAL A 253 -15.20 -27.57 34.11
C VAL A 253 -14.79 -27.72 35.60
N LYS A 254 -15.62 -27.25 36.52
CA LYS A 254 -15.51 -27.59 37.95
C LYS A 254 -16.78 -28.30 38.40
N PHE A 255 -16.87 -29.56 38.09
CA PHE A 255 -17.61 -30.59 38.83
C PHE A 255 -16.75 -31.84 39.00
#